data_83fb70a570783a420f22a05cafd2df9e
#
_entry.id   83fb70a570783a420f22a05cafd2df9e
#
_cell.length_a   1.000
_cell.length_b   1.000
_cell.length_c   1.000
_cell.angle_alpha   90.00
_cell.angle_beta   90.00
_cell.angle_gamma   90.00
#
_symmetry.space_group_name_H-M   'P 1'
#
loop_
_entity.id
_entity.type
_entity.pdbx_description
1 polymer ?
#
loop_
_entity_poly.entity_id
_entity_poly.type
_entity_poly.pdbx_seq_one_letter_code
_entity_poly.pdbx_strand_id
1 'polypeptide(L)'
;DGMWHLTRVDTLATGGVLDLSKEKIFWSFQFNLMEADDKDHGHQSILMRYNKSDGKLLLTQPYAYDRENGDAPLAEPTLLKPFGINNIEETFQIQKLSGGKMQLQSEMLKLYFKKF
;
A
#
# COMPACT_ATOMS: atom_id res chain seq x y z
N ASP A 1 -4.19 11.56 5.38
CA ASP A 1 -5.54 11.24 4.95
C ASP A 1 -5.69 11.24 3.46
N GLY A 2 -6.75 10.62 3.00
CA GLY A 2 -7.15 10.67 1.62
C GLY A 2 -6.78 9.42 0.84
N MET A 3 -6.99 9.51 -0.44
CA MET A 3 -6.87 8.37 -1.36
C MET A 3 -5.72 8.61 -2.32
N TRP A 4 -4.86 7.61 -2.45
CA TRP A 4 -3.63 7.73 -3.24
C TRP A 4 -3.58 6.62 -4.29
N HIS A 5 -3.33 6.98 -5.54
CA HIS A 5 -3.18 6.05 -6.64
C HIS A 5 -1.74 5.58 -6.74
N LEU A 6 -1.51 4.28 -6.59
CA LEU A 6 -0.19 3.68 -6.77
C LEU A 6 0.09 3.58 -8.27
N THR A 7 1.05 4.38 -8.75
CA THR A 7 1.31 4.50 -10.18
C THR A 7 2.56 3.77 -10.67
N ARG A 8 3.49 3.47 -9.75
CA ARG A 8 4.75 2.84 -10.14
C ARG A 8 5.38 2.15 -8.94
N VAL A 9 6.01 1.01 -9.18
CA VAL A 9 6.79 0.27 -8.17
C VAL A 9 8.14 -0.05 -8.77
N ASP A 10 9.21 0.34 -8.08
CA ASP A 10 10.59 -0.03 -8.43
C ASP A 10 11.08 -1.11 -7.49
N THR A 11 11.71 -2.14 -8.03
CA THR A 11 12.39 -3.17 -7.24
C THR A 11 13.84 -2.75 -7.04
N LEU A 12 14.25 -2.50 -5.81
CA LEU A 12 15.56 -1.91 -5.52
C LEU A 12 16.72 -2.83 -5.90
N ALA A 13 16.57 -4.13 -5.68
CA ALA A 13 17.66 -5.07 -5.92
C ALA A 13 18.00 -5.23 -7.41
N THR A 14 17.02 -5.09 -8.29
CA THR A 14 17.19 -5.36 -9.73
C THR A 14 17.11 -4.12 -10.60
N GLY A 15 16.57 -3.02 -10.06
CA GLY A 15 16.24 -1.84 -10.85
C GLY A 15 15.01 -2.00 -11.71
N GLY A 16 14.25 -3.10 -11.53
CA GLY A 16 13.03 -3.34 -12.29
C GLY A 16 11.97 -2.29 -11.99
N VAL A 17 11.21 -1.92 -13.01
CA VAL A 17 10.16 -0.91 -12.93
C VAL A 17 8.83 -1.52 -13.36
N LEU A 18 7.83 -1.41 -12.50
CA LEU A 18 6.47 -1.83 -12.82
C LEU A 18 5.59 -0.58 -12.94
N ASP A 19 5.07 -0.35 -14.14
CA ASP A 19 4.16 0.77 -14.41
C ASP A 19 2.74 0.35 -14.08
N LEU A 20 2.16 0.97 -13.06
CA LEU A 20 0.78 0.73 -12.62
C LEU A 20 -0.13 1.91 -12.92
N SER A 21 0.32 2.85 -13.75
CA SER A 21 -0.44 4.08 -14.02
C SER A 21 -1.81 3.84 -14.65
N LYS A 22 -1.97 2.72 -15.34
CA LYS A 22 -3.26 2.33 -15.96
C LYS A 22 -4.05 1.35 -15.11
N GLU A 23 -3.48 0.85 -14.03
CA GLU A 23 -4.17 0.01 -13.05
C GLU A 23 -4.85 0.89 -12.00
N LYS A 24 -5.92 0.38 -11.43
CA LYS A 24 -6.68 1.15 -10.42
C LYS A 24 -6.39 0.67 -9.02
N ILE A 25 -5.12 0.73 -8.65
CA ILE A 25 -4.61 0.31 -7.34
C ILE A 25 -4.50 1.54 -6.45
N PHE A 26 -5.19 1.52 -5.32
CA PHE A 26 -5.25 2.67 -4.41
C PHE A 26 -4.97 2.29 -2.98
N TRP A 27 -4.35 3.21 -2.25
CA TRP A 27 -4.25 3.19 -0.79
C TRP A 27 -5.07 4.36 -0.26
N SER A 28 -6.01 4.07 0.63
CA SER A 28 -6.85 5.09 1.26
C SER A 28 -6.60 5.11 2.75
N PHE A 29 -6.35 6.30 3.29
CA PHE A 29 -6.04 6.49 4.70
C PHE A 29 -7.20 7.20 5.37
N GLN A 30 -7.73 6.62 6.45
CA GLN A 30 -8.81 7.23 7.23
C GLN A 30 -8.67 6.80 8.69
N PHE A 31 -8.59 7.77 9.59
CA PHE A 31 -8.33 7.53 11.01
C PHE A 31 -6.99 6.80 11.17
N ASN A 32 -6.97 5.60 11.72
CA ASN A 32 -5.77 4.79 11.88
C ASN A 32 -5.75 3.57 10.96
N LEU A 33 -6.58 3.57 9.92
CA LEU A 33 -6.68 2.46 8.98
C LEU A 33 -6.25 2.88 7.58
N MET A 34 -5.59 1.95 6.89
CA MET A 34 -5.27 2.05 5.47
C MET A 34 -5.98 0.93 4.74
N GLU A 35 -6.74 1.28 3.70
CA GLU A 35 -7.36 0.30 2.81
C GLU A 35 -6.59 0.26 1.50
N ALA A 36 -6.08 -0.93 1.14
CA ALA A 36 -5.49 -1.17 -0.17
C ALA A 36 -6.56 -1.82 -1.05
N ASP A 37 -6.83 -1.23 -2.20
CA ASP A 37 -7.98 -1.58 -3.01
C ASP A 37 -7.64 -1.56 -4.50
N ASP A 38 -8.20 -2.53 -5.24
CA ASP A 38 -8.16 -2.57 -6.70
C ASP A 38 -9.57 -2.29 -7.20
N LYS A 39 -9.77 -1.12 -7.82
CA LYS A 39 -11.10 -0.71 -8.31
C LYS A 39 -11.61 -1.57 -9.46
N ASP A 40 -10.73 -2.31 -10.12
CA ASP A 40 -11.11 -3.28 -11.14
C ASP A 40 -11.40 -4.67 -10.55
N HIS A 41 -11.32 -4.79 -9.21
CA HIS A 41 -11.63 -6.01 -8.48
C HIS A 41 -10.77 -7.22 -8.85
N GLY A 42 -9.56 -6.99 -9.37
CA GLY A 42 -8.61 -8.05 -9.71
C GLY A 42 -7.88 -8.61 -8.49
N HIS A 43 -7.89 -7.87 -7.37
CA HIS A 43 -7.21 -8.26 -6.16
C HIS A 43 -8.11 -8.04 -4.95
N GLN A 44 -7.93 -8.89 -3.93
CA GLN A 44 -8.66 -8.79 -2.68
C GLN A 44 -8.33 -7.50 -1.95
N SER A 45 -9.34 -6.74 -1.51
CA SER A 45 -9.13 -5.54 -0.69
C SER A 45 -8.57 -5.92 0.68
N ILE A 46 -7.63 -5.10 1.16
CA ILE A 46 -6.91 -5.34 2.41
C ILE A 46 -7.04 -4.12 3.31
N LEU A 47 -7.26 -4.35 4.60
CA LEU A 47 -7.20 -3.32 5.63
C LEU A 47 -5.97 -3.54 6.50
N MET A 48 -5.26 -2.47 6.79
CA MET A 48 -4.12 -2.49 7.73
C MET A 48 -4.21 -1.31 8.67
N ARG A 49 -3.64 -1.45 9.84
CA ARG A 49 -3.42 -0.30 10.71
C ARG A 49 -2.18 0.44 10.22
N TYR A 50 -2.19 1.77 10.35
CA TYR A 50 -1.00 2.54 10.02
C TYR A 50 -0.65 3.52 11.13
N ASN A 51 0.64 3.80 11.23
CA ASN A 51 1.19 4.81 12.12
C ASN A 51 2.26 5.58 11.36
N LYS A 52 2.14 6.90 11.34
CA LYS A 52 3.11 7.77 10.69
C LYS A 52 3.83 8.57 11.75
N SER A 53 5.15 8.41 11.84
CA SER A 53 5.98 9.18 12.77
C SER A 53 7.42 9.22 12.29
N ASP A 54 8.08 10.34 12.53
CA ASP A 54 9.52 10.54 12.26
C ASP A 54 9.91 10.22 10.82
N GLY A 55 9.06 10.60 9.86
CA GLY A 55 9.33 10.37 8.45
C GLY A 55 9.15 8.93 8.01
N LYS A 56 8.48 8.12 8.82
CA LYS A 56 8.22 6.71 8.52
C LYS A 56 6.74 6.41 8.55
N LEU A 57 6.34 5.43 7.74
CA LEU A 57 5.00 4.88 7.74
C LEU A 57 5.09 3.40 8.11
N LEU A 58 4.45 3.02 9.21
CA LEU A 58 4.38 1.63 9.65
C LEU A 58 3.01 1.08 9.35
N LEU A 59 2.95 -0.05 8.66
CA LEU A 59 1.72 -0.80 8.37
C LEU A 59 1.73 -2.10 9.15
N THR A 60 0.64 -2.42 9.84
CA THR A 60 0.53 -3.61 10.67
C THR A 60 -0.87 -4.22 10.59
N GLN A 61 -1.02 -5.44 11.09
CA GLN A 61 -2.30 -6.13 11.28
C GLN A 61 -3.16 -6.19 10.02
N PRO A 62 -2.67 -6.83 8.95
CA PRO A 62 -3.46 -6.92 7.72
C PRO A 62 -4.66 -7.84 7.86
N TYR A 63 -5.78 -7.42 7.27
CA TYR A 63 -7.00 -8.22 7.16
C TYR A 63 -7.45 -8.26 5.71
N ALA A 64 -7.91 -9.41 5.24
CA ALA A 64 -8.67 -9.48 4.00
C ALA A 64 -10.05 -8.89 4.28
N TYR A 65 -10.42 -7.84 3.54
CA TYR A 65 -11.70 -7.17 3.71
C TYR A 65 -12.75 -7.83 2.83
N ASP A 66 -13.63 -8.62 3.44
CA ASP A 66 -14.68 -9.35 2.74
C ASP A 66 -16.03 -9.08 3.40
N ARG A 67 -16.91 -8.38 2.66
CA ARG A 67 -18.22 -8.00 3.18
C ARG A 67 -19.15 -9.19 3.43
N GLU A 68 -18.99 -10.27 2.66
CA GLU A 68 -19.88 -11.41 2.75
C GLU A 68 -19.48 -12.36 3.87
N ASN A 69 -18.15 -12.59 4.03
CA ASN A 69 -17.63 -13.59 4.95
C ASN A 69 -16.94 -12.97 6.17
N GLY A 70 -16.96 -11.64 6.27
CA GLY A 70 -16.29 -10.92 7.35
C GLY A 70 -14.80 -10.75 7.09
N ASP A 71 -14.15 -9.99 7.97
CA ASP A 71 -12.73 -9.72 7.84
C ASP A 71 -11.92 -10.88 8.41
N ALA A 72 -10.90 -11.31 7.68
CA ALA A 72 -10.03 -12.41 8.09
C ALA A 72 -8.59 -11.91 8.24
N PRO A 73 -7.96 -12.07 9.43
CA PRO A 73 -6.56 -11.71 9.61
C PRO A 73 -5.67 -12.50 8.66
N LEU A 74 -4.62 -11.85 8.14
CA LEU A 74 -3.66 -12.49 7.26
C LEU A 74 -2.41 -12.87 8.03
N ALA A 75 -1.98 -14.14 7.86
CA ALA A 75 -0.76 -14.65 8.50
C ALA A 75 0.45 -14.53 7.59
N GLU A 76 0.25 -14.24 6.30
CA GLU A 76 1.34 -14.13 5.33
C GLU A 76 1.05 -13.05 4.29
N PRO A 77 2.07 -12.52 3.59
CA PRO A 77 1.92 -11.31 2.77
C PRO A 77 1.45 -11.54 1.34
N THR A 78 1.06 -12.74 0.94
CA THR A 78 0.72 -13.05 -0.45
C THR A 78 -0.28 -12.07 -1.04
N LEU A 79 -1.36 -11.77 -0.31
CA LEU A 79 -2.41 -10.86 -0.79
C LEU A 79 -2.01 -9.38 -0.71
N LEU A 80 -0.91 -9.06 -0.04
CA LEU A 80 -0.41 -7.70 0.08
C LEU A 80 0.50 -7.30 -1.06
N LYS A 81 1.14 -8.27 -1.70
CA LYS A 81 2.16 -8.01 -2.73
C LYS A 81 1.66 -7.18 -3.92
N PRO A 82 0.44 -7.40 -4.44
CA PRO A 82 -0.07 -6.56 -5.53
C PRO A 82 -0.16 -5.09 -5.18
N PHE A 83 -0.20 -4.76 -3.89
CA PHE A 83 -0.29 -3.39 -3.42
C PHE A 83 1.07 -2.79 -3.04
N GLY A 84 2.15 -3.52 -3.30
CA GLY A 84 3.51 -3.04 -2.99
C GLY A 84 3.96 -3.30 -1.57
N ILE A 85 3.31 -4.21 -0.85
CA ILE A 85 3.63 -4.53 0.54
C ILE A 85 4.14 -5.97 0.60
N ASN A 86 5.35 -6.17 1.13
CA ASN A 86 6.03 -7.47 1.11
C ASN A 86 5.95 -8.22 2.42
N ASN A 87 5.58 -7.56 3.51
CA ASN A 87 5.53 -8.17 4.84
C ASN A 87 4.25 -7.81 5.56
N ILE A 88 3.80 -8.67 6.47
CA ILE A 88 2.61 -8.39 7.28
C ILE A 88 2.83 -7.23 8.26
N GLU A 89 4.08 -6.91 8.54
CA GLU A 89 4.48 -5.70 9.26
C GLU A 89 5.53 -5.03 8.40
N GLU A 90 5.21 -3.86 7.84
CA GLU A 90 6.09 -3.21 6.87
C GLU A 90 6.34 -1.76 7.27
N THR A 91 7.60 -1.37 7.30
CA THR A 91 8.00 0.01 7.54
C THR A 91 8.47 0.63 6.23
N PHE A 92 7.91 1.79 5.90
CA PHE A 92 8.34 2.58 4.75
C PHE A 92 8.98 3.87 5.21
N GLN A 93 10.09 4.24 4.57
CA GLN A 93 10.61 5.60 4.68
C GLN A 93 9.79 6.49 3.77
N ILE A 94 9.35 7.65 4.27
CA ILE A 94 8.62 8.63 3.45
C ILE A 94 9.68 9.47 2.73
N GLN A 95 9.87 9.18 1.45
CA GLN A 95 10.86 9.88 0.63
C GLN A 95 10.34 11.23 0.14
N LYS A 96 9.04 11.31 -0.11
CA LYS A 96 8.37 12.52 -0.54
C LYS A 96 6.92 12.49 -0.10
N LEU A 97 6.43 13.63 0.38
CA LEU A 97 5.01 13.78 0.68
C LEU A 97 4.63 15.24 0.47
N SER A 98 3.81 15.48 -0.56
CA SER A 98 3.28 16.80 -0.87
C SER A 98 1.77 16.69 -1.05
N GLY A 99 1.11 17.79 -1.43
CA GLY A 99 -0.34 17.77 -1.66
C GLY A 99 -0.77 16.85 -2.80
N GLY A 100 0.11 16.55 -3.73
CA GLY A 100 -0.24 15.76 -4.92
C GLY A 100 0.58 14.49 -5.15
N LYS A 101 1.70 14.32 -4.44
CA LYS A 101 2.61 13.20 -4.67
C LYS A 101 3.11 12.60 -3.37
N MET A 102 3.28 11.28 -3.37
CA MET A 102 3.87 10.56 -2.25
C MET A 102 4.82 9.50 -2.78
N GLN A 103 6.00 9.37 -2.16
CA GLN A 103 6.96 8.34 -2.47
C GLN A 103 7.37 7.65 -1.19
N LEU A 104 7.26 6.34 -1.17
CA LEU A 104 7.58 5.50 -0.01
C LEU A 104 8.64 4.48 -0.41
N GLN A 105 9.54 4.17 0.51
CA GLN A 105 10.57 3.17 0.25
C GLN A 105 10.64 2.18 1.41
N SER A 106 10.43 0.90 1.09
CA SER A 106 10.63 -0.20 2.02
C SER A 106 12.04 -0.76 1.81
N GLU A 107 12.31 -1.89 2.47
CA GLU A 107 13.58 -2.60 2.28
C GLU A 107 13.76 -3.07 0.83
N MET A 108 12.67 -3.46 0.16
CA MET A 108 12.72 -4.09 -1.16
C MET A 108 12.23 -3.21 -2.29
N LEU A 109 11.32 -2.27 -2.02
CA LEU A 109 10.60 -1.55 -3.06
C LEU A 109 10.59 -0.05 -2.83
N LYS A 110 10.47 0.70 -3.94
CA LYS A 110 10.09 2.11 -3.89
C LYS A 110 8.75 2.26 -4.58
N LEU A 111 7.80 2.90 -3.89
CA LEU A 111 6.44 3.08 -4.36
C LEU A 111 6.17 4.55 -4.68
N TYR A 112 5.50 4.80 -5.79
CA TYR A 112 5.17 6.14 -6.26
C TYR A 112 3.65 6.29 -6.33
N PHE A 113 3.15 7.34 -5.69
CA PHE A 113 1.71 7.60 -5.63
C PHE A 113 1.39 9.00 -6.12
N LYS A 114 0.19 9.13 -6.70
CA LYS A 114 -0.44 10.43 -6.98
C LYS A 114 -1.72 10.55 -6.17
N LYS A 115 -1.97 11.76 -5.67
CA LYS A 115 -3.22 12.04 -4.95
C LYS A 115 -4.40 11.87 -5.91
N PHE A 116 -5.41 11.18 -5.46
CA PHE A 116 -6.60 10.95 -6.25
C PHE A 116 -7.63 12.07 -6.05
#